data_07939b41e4ff837836a8c113319ba15c
#
_entry.id   07939b41e4ff837836a8c113319ba15c
#
_cell.length_a   1.000
_cell.length_b   1.000
_cell.length_c   1.000
_cell.angle_alpha   90.00
_cell.angle_beta   90.00
_cell.angle_gamma   90.00
#
_symmetry.space_group_name_H-M   'P 1'
#
loop_
_entity.id
_entity.type
_entity.pdbx_description
1 polymer ?
#
loop_
_entity_poly.entity_id
_entity_poly.type
_entity_poly.pdbx_seq_one_letter_code
_entity_poly.pdbx_strand_id
1 'polypeptide(L)'
;MEIGTFGAIVFETSRTRIRTFDEFKRSSKARFAEHAVTGRKPVLEFLGPELDEVSLQMMFASSLGLSPADEIDSLRMILHSGEDQNLVVGGYNFGRFVLTSMEEDWQKFDGKGHLLVAAVSIGLKEFA
;
A
#
# COMPACT_ATOMS: atom_id res chain seq x y z
N MET A 1 -19.38 -1.62 -2.57
CA MET A 1 -18.78 -1.84 -3.90
C MET A 1 -17.29 -2.09 -3.74
N GLU A 2 -16.82 -3.19 -4.27
CA GLU A 2 -15.42 -3.56 -4.17
C GLU A 2 -14.58 -2.78 -5.17
N ILE A 3 -13.53 -2.11 -4.69
CA ILE A 3 -12.61 -1.34 -5.53
C ILE A 3 -11.40 -2.19 -5.89
N GLY A 4 -10.93 -3.00 -4.96
CA GLY A 4 -9.77 -3.86 -5.17
C GLY A 4 -9.49 -4.74 -3.97
N THR A 5 -8.43 -5.52 -4.06
CA THR A 5 -8.02 -6.44 -3.00
C THR A 5 -6.50 -6.45 -2.86
N PHE A 6 -6.04 -6.71 -1.64
CA PHE A 6 -4.66 -7.07 -1.36
C PHE A 6 -4.71 -8.32 -0.49
N GLY A 7 -4.56 -9.49 -1.12
CA GLY A 7 -4.76 -10.75 -0.45
C GLY A 7 -6.17 -10.87 0.11
N ALA A 8 -6.30 -11.06 1.42
CA ALA A 8 -7.58 -11.17 2.11
C ALA A 8 -8.21 -9.82 2.43
N ILE A 9 -7.48 -8.72 2.25
CA ILE A 9 -7.99 -7.37 2.51
C ILE A 9 -8.76 -6.88 1.29
N VAL A 10 -10.00 -6.47 1.50
CA VAL A 10 -10.87 -5.96 0.44
C VAL A 10 -11.02 -4.46 0.61
N PHE A 11 -10.70 -3.71 -0.45
CA PHE A 11 -10.95 -2.28 -0.51
C PHE A 11 -12.34 -2.07 -1.09
N GLU A 12 -13.24 -1.48 -0.30
CA GLU A 12 -14.62 -1.32 -0.74
C GLU A 12 -15.22 -0.02 -0.24
N THR A 13 -16.22 0.46 -0.98
CA THR A 13 -17.05 1.57 -0.57
C THR A 13 -18.48 1.06 -0.42
N SER A 14 -19.07 1.20 0.77
CA SER A 14 -20.44 0.83 1.02
C SER A 14 -21.01 1.67 2.15
N ARG A 15 -22.33 1.54 2.40
CA ARG A 15 -22.96 2.24 3.51
C ARG A 15 -22.54 1.71 4.87
N THR A 16 -22.09 0.48 4.93
CA THR A 16 -21.77 -0.21 6.19
C THR A 16 -20.28 -0.37 6.42
N ARG A 17 -19.48 -0.26 5.36
CA ARG A 17 -18.01 -0.38 5.44
C ARG A 17 -17.37 0.55 4.45
N ILE A 18 -16.45 1.39 4.92
CA ILE A 18 -15.60 2.17 4.05
C ILE A 18 -14.15 1.83 4.36
N ARG A 19 -13.52 1.15 3.43
CA ARG A 19 -12.08 1.00 3.33
C ARG A 19 -11.67 1.64 2.02
N THR A 20 -12.00 2.94 1.88
CA THR A 20 -11.59 3.69 0.69
C THR A 20 -10.12 4.01 0.80
N PHE A 21 -9.42 3.87 -0.31
CA PHE A 21 -8.07 4.36 -0.40
C PHE A 21 -8.01 5.59 -1.28
N ASP A 22 -7.11 6.47 -0.92
CA ASP A 22 -6.79 7.68 -1.66
C ASP A 22 -5.32 7.62 -2.08
N GLU A 23 -4.95 8.48 -3.00
CA GLU A 23 -3.56 8.68 -3.37
C GLU A 23 -2.81 7.39 -3.72
N PHE A 24 -3.46 6.54 -4.50
CA PHE A 24 -2.77 5.35 -5.03
C PHE A 24 -1.69 5.80 -6.00
N LYS A 25 -0.44 5.47 -5.67
CA LYS A 25 0.72 5.82 -6.50
C LYS A 25 1.55 4.58 -6.78
N ARG A 26 1.96 4.45 -8.02
CA ARG A 26 2.89 3.39 -8.43
C ARG A 26 4.14 4.05 -8.96
N SER A 27 5.29 3.64 -8.45
CA SER A 27 6.59 4.12 -8.89
C SER A 27 7.36 3.00 -9.55
N SER A 28 7.78 3.22 -10.77
CA SER A 28 8.56 2.25 -11.54
C SER A 28 9.86 2.89 -11.96
N LYS A 29 10.96 2.17 -11.81
CA LYS A 29 12.30 2.67 -12.14
C LYS A 29 13.07 1.64 -12.95
N ALA A 30 13.98 2.11 -13.75
CA ALA A 30 14.96 1.28 -14.44
C ALA A 30 16.33 1.47 -13.79
N ARG A 31 17.12 0.42 -13.80
CA ARG A 31 18.47 0.43 -13.24
C ARG A 31 19.47 0.64 -14.37
N PHE A 32 20.36 1.62 -14.17
CA PHE A 32 21.43 1.93 -15.10
C PHE A 32 22.75 2.02 -14.34
N ALA A 33 23.80 1.52 -14.96
CA ALA A 33 25.16 1.83 -14.54
C ALA A 33 25.69 2.99 -15.39
N GLU A 34 26.44 3.87 -14.77
CA GLU A 34 27.07 5.00 -15.45
C GLU A 34 28.55 4.73 -15.60
N HIS A 35 29.03 4.75 -16.84
CA HIS A 35 30.45 4.50 -17.14
C HIS A 35 31.11 5.79 -17.59
N ALA A 36 32.11 6.22 -16.84
CA ALA A 36 32.92 7.39 -17.20
C ALA A 36 33.80 7.10 -18.43
N VAL A 37 33.80 8.03 -19.35
CA VAL A 37 34.63 7.96 -20.55
C VAL A 37 35.49 9.22 -20.61
N THR A 38 36.82 9.05 -20.76
CA THR A 38 37.74 10.18 -20.79
C THR A 38 37.41 11.15 -21.93
N GLY A 39 37.22 12.43 -21.59
CA GLY A 39 36.95 13.49 -22.57
C GLY A 39 35.54 13.48 -23.16
N ARG A 40 34.61 12.69 -22.62
CA ARG A 40 33.25 12.57 -23.10
C ARG A 40 32.27 12.54 -21.96
N LYS A 41 30.97 12.70 -22.29
CA LYS A 41 29.89 12.46 -21.30
C LYS A 41 29.88 10.98 -20.94
N PRO A 42 29.50 10.65 -19.69
CA PRO A 42 29.33 9.26 -19.27
C PRO A 42 28.32 8.51 -20.14
N VAL A 43 28.54 7.22 -20.29
CA VAL A 43 27.65 6.34 -21.04
C VAL A 43 26.80 5.52 -20.05
N LEU A 44 25.52 5.43 -20.31
CA LEU A 44 24.60 4.63 -19.49
C LEU A 44 24.50 3.21 -20.04
N GLU A 45 24.52 2.25 -19.12
CA GLU A 45 24.26 0.84 -19.42
C GLU A 45 22.98 0.41 -18.69
N PHE A 46 22.03 -0.13 -19.44
CA PHE A 46 20.79 -0.63 -18.85
C PHE A 46 21.05 -1.94 -18.14
N LEU A 47 20.73 -1.99 -16.83
CA LEU A 47 20.92 -3.18 -16.00
C LEU A 47 19.62 -3.96 -15.77
N GLY A 48 18.48 -3.41 -16.11
CA GLY A 48 17.19 -4.04 -15.93
C GLY A 48 16.21 -3.17 -15.17
N PRO A 49 14.96 -3.62 -15.01
CA PRO A 49 13.98 -2.90 -14.20
C PRO A 49 14.24 -3.08 -12.71
N GLU A 50 13.90 -2.08 -11.92
CA GLU A 50 13.80 -2.22 -10.47
C GLU A 50 12.41 -2.72 -10.09
N LEU A 51 12.28 -3.22 -8.86
CA LEU A 51 10.98 -3.61 -8.33
C LEU A 51 10.08 -2.38 -8.20
N ASP A 52 8.86 -2.51 -8.66
CA ASP A 52 7.87 -1.44 -8.53
C ASP A 52 7.49 -1.22 -7.07
N GLU A 53 7.20 0.03 -6.73
CA GLU A 53 6.72 0.40 -5.43
C GLU A 53 5.33 1.02 -5.55
N VAL A 54 4.44 0.65 -4.64
CA VAL A 54 3.09 1.19 -4.57
C VAL A 54 2.89 1.81 -3.20
N SER A 55 2.29 2.98 -3.17
CA SER A 55 1.86 3.60 -1.93
C SER A 55 0.39 3.98 -2.03
N LEU A 56 -0.34 3.80 -0.95
CA LEU A 56 -1.72 4.20 -0.89
C LEU A 56 -2.11 4.58 0.54
N GLN A 57 -3.17 5.36 0.65
CA GLN A 57 -3.71 5.81 1.91
C GLN A 57 -5.14 5.32 2.05
N MET A 58 -5.48 4.84 3.25
CA MET A 58 -6.81 4.34 3.56
C MET A 58 -7.36 5.07 4.77
N MET A 59 -8.69 5.14 4.85
CA MET A 59 -9.37 5.67 6.03
C MET A 59 -10.35 4.64 6.56
N PHE A 60 -10.29 4.42 7.87
CA PHE A 60 -11.21 3.54 8.56
C PHE A 60 -12.06 4.37 9.54
N ALA A 61 -13.37 4.15 9.51
CA ALA A 61 -14.29 4.84 10.41
C ALA A 61 -15.26 3.84 11.02
N SER A 62 -15.38 3.88 12.35
CA SER A 62 -16.26 2.97 13.09
C SER A 62 -17.74 3.20 12.79
N SER A 63 -18.12 4.42 12.43
CA SER A 63 -19.51 4.77 12.07
C SER A 63 -20.03 3.95 10.89
N LEU A 64 -19.15 3.28 10.16
CA LEU A 64 -19.48 2.53 8.96
C LEU A 64 -19.44 1.01 9.18
N GLY A 65 -19.44 0.58 10.43
CA GLY A 65 -19.47 -0.84 10.79
C GLY A 65 -18.12 -1.50 10.87
N LEU A 66 -17.04 -0.72 10.76
CA LEU A 66 -15.68 -1.22 10.92
C LEU A 66 -15.18 -1.00 12.34
N SER A 67 -14.25 -1.82 12.78
CA SER A 67 -13.41 -1.54 13.93
C SER A 67 -12.04 -1.08 13.41
N PRO A 68 -11.73 0.23 13.43
CA PRO A 68 -10.45 0.71 12.90
C PRO A 68 -9.25 0.02 13.53
N ALA A 69 -9.29 -0.25 14.83
CA ALA A 69 -8.19 -0.93 15.52
C ALA A 69 -7.98 -2.35 14.97
N ASP A 70 -9.04 -3.09 14.72
CA ASP A 70 -8.95 -4.45 14.18
C ASP A 70 -8.42 -4.46 12.75
N GLU A 71 -8.82 -3.49 11.94
CA GLU A 71 -8.32 -3.35 10.58
C GLU A 71 -6.82 -3.04 10.55
N ILE A 72 -6.38 -2.17 11.46
CA ILE A 72 -4.96 -1.85 11.62
C ILE A 72 -4.18 -3.08 12.06
N ASP A 73 -4.71 -3.84 13.00
CA ASP A 73 -4.07 -5.07 13.47
C ASP A 73 -3.92 -6.11 12.36
N SER A 74 -4.93 -6.24 11.52
CA SER A 74 -4.87 -7.15 10.36
C SER A 74 -3.76 -6.76 9.38
N LEU A 75 -3.63 -5.46 9.09
CA LEU A 75 -2.55 -4.95 8.24
C LEU A 75 -1.18 -5.18 8.89
N ARG A 76 -1.09 -4.97 10.19
CA ARG A 76 0.17 -5.16 10.92
C ARG A 76 0.60 -6.63 10.90
N MET A 77 -0.34 -7.55 11.00
CA MET A 77 -0.04 -8.98 10.88
C MET A 77 0.55 -9.31 9.52
N ILE A 78 0.00 -8.74 8.44
CA ILE A 78 0.54 -8.92 7.10
C ILE A 78 1.94 -8.34 7.00
N LEU A 79 2.16 -7.14 7.57
CA LEU A 79 3.47 -6.50 7.58
C LEU A 79 4.53 -7.39 8.26
N HIS A 80 4.19 -7.95 9.41
CA HIS A 80 5.13 -8.76 10.18
C HIS A 80 5.32 -10.16 9.63
N SER A 81 4.38 -10.67 8.84
CA SER A 81 4.51 -12.00 8.24
C SER A 81 5.52 -12.02 7.09
N GLY A 82 5.69 -10.90 6.40
CA GLY A 82 6.55 -10.82 5.23
C GLY A 82 6.03 -11.59 4.02
N GLU A 83 4.79 -12.05 4.06
CA GLU A 83 4.19 -12.80 2.95
C GLU A 83 3.76 -11.90 1.83
N ASP A 84 3.99 -12.34 0.59
CA ASP A 84 3.50 -11.64 -0.58
C ASP A 84 2.01 -11.92 -0.79
N GLN A 85 1.31 -10.91 -1.29
CA GLN A 85 -0.10 -10.98 -1.58
C GLN A 85 -0.36 -10.42 -2.98
N ASN A 86 -1.44 -10.89 -3.59
CA ASN A 86 -1.84 -10.41 -4.91
C ASN A 86 -2.58 -9.08 -4.78
N LEU A 87 -2.13 -8.07 -5.53
CA LEU A 87 -2.74 -6.74 -5.53
C LEU A 87 -3.61 -6.55 -6.76
N VAL A 88 -4.89 -6.30 -6.56
CA VAL A 88 -5.87 -6.01 -7.62
C VAL A 88 -6.58 -4.72 -7.30
N VAL A 89 -6.63 -3.79 -8.24
CA VAL A 89 -7.33 -2.53 -8.09
C VAL A 89 -8.06 -2.21 -9.39
N GLY A 90 -9.37 -1.94 -9.27
CA GLY A 90 -10.18 -1.58 -10.43
C GLY A 90 -10.21 -2.64 -11.52
N GLY A 91 -10.12 -3.92 -11.15
CA GLY A 91 -10.05 -5.02 -12.10
C GLY A 91 -8.68 -5.23 -12.72
N TYR A 92 -7.71 -4.37 -12.40
CA TYR A 92 -6.34 -4.49 -12.89
C TYR A 92 -5.51 -5.29 -11.88
N ASN A 93 -4.92 -6.37 -12.34
CA ASN A 93 -4.06 -7.20 -11.50
C ASN A 93 -2.62 -6.71 -11.59
N PHE A 94 -2.13 -6.11 -10.50
CA PHE A 94 -0.76 -5.61 -10.43
C PHE A 94 0.26 -6.73 -10.18
N GLY A 95 -0.19 -7.89 -9.74
CA GLY A 95 0.68 -9.00 -9.40
C GLY A 95 0.95 -9.08 -7.91
N ARG A 96 2.02 -9.74 -7.54
CA ARG A 96 2.31 -10.00 -6.15
C ARG A 96 3.18 -8.88 -5.57
N PHE A 97 2.76 -8.40 -4.41
CA PHE A 97 3.45 -7.35 -3.66
C PHE A 97 3.60 -7.76 -2.20
N VAL A 98 4.58 -7.15 -1.55
CA VAL A 98 4.84 -7.32 -0.11
C VAL A 98 4.57 -6.00 0.57
N LEU A 99 3.91 -6.03 1.71
CA LEU A 99 3.73 -4.85 2.55
C LEU A 99 5.05 -4.54 3.26
N THR A 100 5.65 -3.40 2.95
CA THR A 100 6.97 -3.04 3.45
C THR A 100 6.94 -1.96 4.51
N SER A 101 5.92 -1.12 4.53
CA SER A 101 5.81 -0.04 5.50
C SER A 101 4.36 0.30 5.79
N MET A 102 4.14 0.89 6.96
CA MET A 102 2.80 1.24 7.40
C MET A 102 2.91 2.41 8.37
N GLU A 103 2.12 3.45 8.13
CA GLU A 103 1.98 4.58 9.04
C GLU A 103 0.53 4.71 9.44
N GLU A 104 0.28 4.96 10.71
CA GLU A 104 -1.05 5.09 11.29
C GLU A 104 -1.23 6.48 11.89
N ASP A 105 -2.36 7.09 11.60
CA ASP A 105 -2.75 8.35 12.20
C ASP A 105 -4.11 8.15 12.89
N TRP A 106 -4.09 8.04 14.21
CA TRP A 106 -5.28 7.80 15.02
C TRP A 106 -5.91 9.16 15.33
N GLN A 107 -7.00 9.45 14.66
CA GLN A 107 -7.56 10.80 14.62
C GLN A 107 -8.65 11.09 15.63
N LYS A 108 -9.55 10.15 15.87
CA LYS A 108 -10.69 10.37 16.76
C LYS A 108 -10.94 9.20 17.68
N PHE A 109 -11.30 9.50 18.90
CA PHE A 109 -11.60 8.52 19.93
C PHE A 109 -12.96 8.84 20.57
N ASP A 110 -13.63 7.82 21.13
CA ASP A 110 -14.82 8.03 21.94
C ASP A 110 -14.41 8.40 23.38
N GLY A 111 -15.42 8.62 24.23
CA GLY A 111 -15.18 8.97 25.64
C GLY A 111 -14.50 7.89 26.46
N LYS A 112 -14.38 6.68 25.95
CA LYS A 112 -13.74 5.53 26.62
C LYS A 112 -12.38 5.20 26.03
N GLY A 113 -11.93 5.97 25.04
CA GLY A 113 -10.65 5.73 24.40
C GLY A 113 -10.67 4.77 23.23
N HIS A 114 -11.85 4.33 22.78
CA HIS A 114 -11.95 3.49 21.59
C HIS A 114 -11.68 4.33 20.33
N LEU A 115 -10.92 3.77 19.41
CA LEU A 115 -10.58 4.44 18.16
C LEU A 115 -11.80 4.49 17.25
N LEU A 116 -12.18 5.68 16.81
CA LEU A 116 -13.32 5.91 15.93
C LEU A 116 -12.91 6.16 14.47
N VAL A 117 -11.83 6.87 14.25
CA VAL A 117 -11.34 7.22 12.90
C VAL A 117 -9.83 7.13 12.87
N ALA A 118 -9.31 6.46 11.86
CA ALA A 118 -7.88 6.39 11.62
C ALA A 118 -7.58 6.48 10.13
N ALA A 119 -6.50 7.17 9.79
CA ALA A 119 -5.91 7.16 8.47
C ALA A 119 -4.67 6.26 8.50
N VAL A 120 -4.51 5.43 7.48
CA VAL A 120 -3.37 4.51 7.39
C VAL A 120 -2.76 4.63 6.01
N SER A 121 -1.45 4.87 5.98
CA SER A 121 -0.66 4.89 4.75
C SER A 121 0.19 3.62 4.70
N ILE A 122 0.14 2.92 3.59
CA ILE A 122 0.95 1.72 3.41
C ILE A 122 1.84 1.82 2.19
N GLY A 123 3.01 1.19 2.29
CA GLY A 123 3.92 1.04 1.18
C GLY A 123 4.06 -0.43 0.82
N LEU A 124 3.97 -0.71 -0.47
CA LEU A 124 4.08 -2.05 -1.02
C LEU A 124 5.25 -2.09 -1.99
N LYS A 125 5.90 -3.23 -2.07
CA LYS A 125 6.99 -3.45 -3.01
C LYS A 125 6.73 -4.72 -3.78
N GLU A 126 7.02 -4.69 -5.08
CA GLU A 126 6.84 -5.84 -5.95
C GLU A 126 7.65 -7.03 -5.43
N PHE A 127 7.02 -8.20 -5.43
CA PHE A 127 7.66 -9.45 -5.10
C PHE A 127 7.91 -10.21 -6.40
N ALA A 128 9.15 -10.20 -6.80
CA ALA A 128 9.56 -10.84 -8.05
C ALA A 128 10.25 -12.18 -7.82
#